data_35038d9ba502bf163d21c63bae476260
#
_entry.id   35038d9ba502bf163d21c63bae476260
#
_cell.length_a   1.000
_cell.length_b   1.000
_cell.length_c   1.000
_cell.angle_alpha   90.00
_cell.angle_beta   90.00
_cell.angle_gamma   90.00
#
_symmetry.space_group_name_H-M   'P 1'
#
loop_
_entity.id
_entity.type
_entity.pdbx_description
1 polymer ?
#
loop_
_entity_poly.entity_id
_entity_poly.type
_entity_poly.pdbx_seq_one_letter_code
_entity_poly.pdbx_strand_id
1 'polypeptide(L)'
;MAIEGALQDVNLADICQLLGMGRKTGCLSITDRSNFGYIYFQKGRVIYASVLNRRDRLGELLVRNHVITRMDLSAGMERQAEDKGRRLGEILVDMGALSRDDLRLYIQKQVEEAVYHLFTWTQGSFHFDTDQMPDEDGLLLVDIPPEALLMEGARRVDEWSLVEKKIPSFDIVFQIDQNPGDNEDDVEITKEQKRILPFIDGVRTVHEIMNEAGLVEFDTGKALFGLIQAGFVSRAGERTSEEETGGDEALQQHLNVGIAFYRSGMLGDAQREFEEALDADPRQARANFMMGLIAFRRGRLEDALAHFGSMPPGYAESYAVHRNTALALEALGRYDDALQALDAAAIVRPKDHEVYLARGIIHFKARRADKALEAFRRYRTYPGLKSPAEQYYAYTVLAAAVAGDLDFAVAVGQEGMGHYPKSGPILVNTGAVLERRGDTEAAAALYKRAVAVSPPPPQAHKNLGDQAYAHGDLDAARVQYEKAVKLAPRLGDDVYLRLGTMAYKDNDRDVALLLWRRALEINSQNEAVRSNLELLQSE
;
A
#
# COMPACT_ATOMS: atom_id res chain seq x y z
N MET A 1 10.73 -5.11 -8.26
CA MET A 1 10.49 -6.56 -8.04
C MET A 1 10.10 -6.68 -6.58
N ALA A 2 8.84 -7.00 -6.29
CA ALA A 2 8.40 -7.26 -4.93
C ALA A 2 9.11 -8.52 -4.41
N ILE A 3 9.57 -8.49 -3.18
CA ILE A 3 10.12 -9.67 -2.48
C ILE A 3 9.03 -10.07 -1.48
N GLU A 4 8.44 -11.24 -1.66
CA GLU A 4 7.37 -11.75 -0.81
C GLU A 4 7.57 -13.23 -0.53
N GLY A 5 7.06 -13.72 0.59
CA GLY A 5 7.17 -15.12 0.98
C GLY A 5 6.53 -15.42 2.33
N ALA A 6 6.70 -16.67 2.80
CA ALA A 6 6.24 -17.10 4.10
C ALA A 6 7.41 -17.14 5.11
N LEU A 7 7.15 -16.75 6.36
CA LEU A 7 8.15 -16.79 7.45
C LEU A 7 8.55 -18.22 7.82
N GLN A 8 7.75 -19.22 7.45
CA GLN A 8 8.07 -20.64 7.63
C GLN A 8 9.23 -21.10 6.71
N ASP A 9 9.39 -20.43 5.56
CA ASP A 9 10.40 -20.80 4.56
C ASP A 9 11.71 -20.02 4.75
N VAL A 10 11.61 -18.77 5.22
CA VAL A 10 12.76 -17.86 5.42
C VAL A 10 12.54 -17.04 6.68
N ASN A 11 13.50 -17.07 7.62
CA ASN A 11 13.38 -16.28 8.83
C ASN A 11 13.56 -14.77 8.57
N LEU A 12 12.94 -13.94 9.41
CA LEU A 12 12.96 -12.50 9.23
C LEU A 12 14.37 -11.88 9.34
N ALA A 13 15.24 -12.48 10.14
CA ALA A 13 16.62 -12.02 10.29
C ALA A 13 17.41 -12.14 8.98
N ASP A 14 17.25 -13.25 8.24
CA ASP A 14 17.88 -13.45 6.94
C ASP A 14 17.37 -12.45 5.90
N ILE A 15 16.07 -12.16 5.93
CA ILE A 15 15.46 -11.14 5.05
C ILE A 15 16.06 -9.77 5.34
N CYS A 16 16.16 -9.37 6.61
CA CYS A 16 16.77 -8.09 7.01
C CYS A 16 18.24 -8.02 6.58
N GLN A 17 18.99 -9.12 6.68
CA GLN A 17 20.36 -9.20 6.23
C GLN A 17 20.48 -9.02 4.70
N LEU A 18 19.64 -9.70 3.93
CA LEU A 18 19.60 -9.56 2.47
C LEU A 18 19.27 -8.12 2.03
N LEU A 19 18.29 -7.48 2.68
CA LEU A 19 17.93 -6.09 2.40
C LEU A 19 19.07 -5.13 2.77
N GLY A 20 19.76 -5.38 3.88
CA GLY A 20 20.94 -4.63 4.31
C GLY A 20 22.09 -4.73 3.32
N MET A 21 22.53 -5.95 2.99
CA MET A 21 23.60 -6.23 2.02
C MET A 21 23.27 -5.68 0.62
N GLY A 22 22.00 -5.80 0.21
CA GLY A 22 21.49 -5.27 -1.05
C GLY A 22 21.30 -3.76 -1.07
N ARG A 23 21.58 -3.04 0.04
CA ARG A 23 21.37 -1.59 0.22
C ARG A 23 19.98 -1.14 -0.25
N LYS A 24 18.96 -1.93 0.06
CA LYS A 24 17.60 -1.67 -0.37
C LYS A 24 16.99 -0.50 0.39
N THR A 25 16.09 0.23 -0.29
CA THR A 25 15.22 1.26 0.29
C THR A 25 13.79 0.81 0.09
N GLY A 26 12.96 0.89 1.14
CA GLY A 26 11.56 0.48 1.07
C GLY A 26 11.00 0.03 2.42
N CYS A 27 9.80 -0.54 2.41
CA CYS A 27 9.07 -1.04 3.56
C CYS A 27 8.97 -2.56 3.52
N LEU A 28 9.42 -3.23 4.57
CA LEU A 28 9.18 -4.64 4.82
C LEU A 28 7.98 -4.77 5.75
N SER A 29 6.87 -5.25 5.22
CA SER A 29 5.64 -5.55 5.94
C SER A 29 5.64 -7.02 6.35
N ILE A 30 5.31 -7.31 7.60
CA ILE A 30 5.35 -8.64 8.19
C ILE A 30 4.02 -8.93 8.88
N THR A 31 3.54 -10.15 8.76
CA THR A 31 2.31 -10.61 9.41
C THR A 31 2.55 -11.88 10.19
N ASP A 32 1.87 -12.01 11.33
CA ASP A 32 1.71 -13.26 12.07
C ASP A 32 0.26 -13.34 12.58
N ARG A 33 -0.56 -14.20 11.95
CA ARG A 33 -2.00 -14.29 12.21
C ARG A 33 -2.69 -12.92 12.11
N SER A 34 -3.21 -12.39 13.23
CA SER A 34 -3.84 -11.06 13.32
C SER A 34 -2.87 -9.95 13.66
N ASN A 35 -1.57 -10.25 13.79
CA ASN A 35 -0.57 -9.25 14.10
C ASN A 35 0.07 -8.71 12.81
N PHE A 36 0.39 -7.43 12.82
CA PHE A 36 1.03 -6.76 11.71
C PHE A 36 2.18 -5.87 12.21
N GLY A 37 3.31 -5.96 11.52
CA GLY A 37 4.46 -5.11 11.77
C GLY A 37 5.14 -4.69 10.49
N TYR A 38 5.97 -3.67 10.58
CA TYR A 38 6.74 -3.18 9.45
C TYR A 38 8.09 -2.63 9.87
N ILE A 39 9.06 -2.76 8.95
CA ILE A 39 10.42 -2.24 9.09
C ILE A 39 10.75 -1.43 7.84
N TYR A 40 11.08 -0.15 8.02
CA TYR A 40 11.51 0.71 6.92
C TYR A 40 13.02 0.71 6.80
N PHE A 41 13.49 0.54 5.57
CA PHE A 41 14.89 0.56 5.20
C PHE A 41 15.22 1.77 4.34
N GLN A 42 16.35 2.39 4.57
CA GLN A 42 16.96 3.38 3.69
C GLN A 42 18.41 3.01 3.41
N LYS A 43 18.72 2.73 2.14
CA LYS A 43 20.06 2.28 1.71
C LYS A 43 20.59 1.10 2.53
N GLY A 44 19.71 0.18 2.89
CA GLY A 44 20.01 -1.02 3.65
C GLY A 44 20.08 -0.84 5.18
N ARG A 45 19.81 0.35 5.71
CA ARG A 45 19.80 0.63 7.14
C ARG A 45 18.36 0.76 7.64
N VAL A 46 18.09 0.26 8.83
CA VAL A 46 16.78 0.38 9.45
C VAL A 46 16.60 1.81 9.95
N ILE A 47 15.55 2.48 9.45
CA ILE A 47 15.23 3.85 9.80
C ILE A 47 14.00 3.97 10.70
N TYR A 48 13.11 2.99 10.69
CA TYR A 48 11.93 2.93 11.53
C TYR A 48 11.37 1.51 11.57
N ALA A 49 10.75 1.11 12.68
CA ALA A 49 9.98 -0.11 12.79
C ALA A 49 8.83 0.07 13.79
N SER A 50 7.75 -0.67 13.58
CA SER A 50 6.62 -0.68 14.50
C SER A 50 5.81 -1.98 14.37
N VAL A 51 5.15 -2.37 15.46
CA VAL A 51 4.18 -3.46 15.50
C VAL A 51 2.82 -2.85 15.86
N LEU A 52 1.82 -3.11 15.04
CA LEU A 52 0.46 -2.63 15.28
C LEU A 52 -0.10 -3.31 16.56
N ASN A 53 -0.94 -2.56 17.25
CA ASN A 53 -1.61 -3.00 18.49
C ASN A 53 -0.67 -3.32 19.66
N ARG A 54 0.63 -3.05 19.55
CA ARG A 54 1.55 -3.15 20.67
C ARG A 54 1.36 -1.98 21.63
N ARG A 55 1.25 -2.26 22.93
CA ARG A 55 1.00 -1.26 23.97
C ARG A 55 2.23 -0.45 24.39
N ASP A 56 3.43 -0.78 23.92
CA ASP A 56 4.69 -0.08 24.24
C ASP A 56 4.77 1.32 23.59
N ARG A 57 3.96 2.24 24.10
CA ARG A 57 3.96 3.61 23.64
C ARG A 57 5.16 4.38 24.22
N LEU A 58 5.74 5.29 23.42
CA LEU A 58 6.90 6.11 23.84
C LEU A 58 6.70 6.77 25.21
N GLY A 59 5.50 7.32 25.46
CA GLY A 59 5.20 7.98 26.74
C GLY A 59 5.34 7.05 27.94
N GLU A 60 4.79 5.83 27.86
CA GLU A 60 4.91 4.82 28.90
C GLU A 60 6.37 4.37 29.09
N LEU A 61 7.12 4.20 28.00
CA LEU A 61 8.54 3.85 28.05
C LEU A 61 9.36 4.93 28.78
N LEU A 62 9.08 6.20 28.53
CA LEU A 62 9.76 7.33 29.18
C LEU A 62 9.43 7.42 30.68
N VAL A 63 8.16 7.26 31.06
CA VAL A 63 7.74 7.24 32.48
C VAL A 63 8.34 6.05 33.22
N ARG A 64 8.30 4.87 32.60
CA ARG A 64 8.86 3.61 33.14
C ARG A 64 10.35 3.69 33.43
N ASN A 65 11.08 4.42 32.61
CA ASN A 65 12.52 4.65 32.78
C ASN A 65 12.84 5.92 33.60
N HIS A 66 11.85 6.55 34.24
CA HIS A 66 12.00 7.76 35.06
C HIS A 66 12.62 8.96 34.33
N VAL A 67 12.45 9.02 33.01
CA VAL A 67 12.91 10.15 32.18
C VAL A 67 11.94 11.32 32.28
N ILE A 68 10.63 11.01 32.33
CA ILE A 68 9.56 11.97 32.57
C ILE A 68 8.67 11.46 33.69
N THR A 69 7.89 12.35 34.31
CA THR A 69 6.87 11.97 35.29
C THR A 69 5.55 11.61 34.61
N ARG A 70 4.66 10.89 35.33
CA ARG A 70 3.28 10.66 34.86
C ARG A 70 2.52 11.97 34.62
N MET A 71 2.85 13.01 35.38
CA MET A 71 2.24 14.33 35.24
C MET A 71 2.67 15.02 33.95
N ASP A 72 3.94 14.89 33.58
CA ASP A 72 4.47 15.40 32.29
C ASP A 72 3.81 14.67 31.11
N LEU A 73 3.65 13.35 31.23
CA LEU A 73 2.97 12.55 30.20
C LEU A 73 1.52 13.00 30.03
N SER A 74 0.76 13.16 31.12
CA SER A 74 -0.64 13.60 31.09
C SER A 74 -0.76 14.98 30.44
N ALA A 75 0.06 15.94 30.85
CA ALA A 75 0.08 17.29 30.28
C ALA A 75 0.47 17.29 28.78
N GLY A 76 1.40 16.41 28.38
CA GLY A 76 1.78 16.23 26.98
C GLY A 76 0.64 15.66 26.14
N MET A 77 -0.10 14.69 26.67
CA MET A 77 -1.27 14.08 25.98
C MET A 77 -2.44 15.08 25.85
N GLU A 78 -2.71 15.90 26.85
CA GLU A 78 -3.71 16.96 26.77
C GLU A 78 -3.36 17.96 25.64
N ARG A 79 -2.10 18.42 25.55
CA ARG A 79 -1.65 19.29 24.46
C ARG A 79 -1.72 18.62 23.09
N GLN A 80 -1.45 17.33 23.02
CA GLN A 80 -1.58 16.56 21.78
C GLN A 80 -3.05 16.45 21.32
N ALA A 81 -3.99 16.37 22.25
CA ALA A 81 -5.42 16.34 21.93
C ALA A 81 -5.89 17.67 21.30
N GLU A 82 -5.31 18.79 21.70
CA GLU A 82 -5.56 20.12 21.14
C GLU A 82 -4.88 20.32 19.78
N ASP A 83 -3.66 19.80 19.60
CA ASP A 83 -2.88 19.88 18.36
C ASP A 83 -2.62 18.48 17.79
N LYS A 84 -3.60 17.95 17.10
CA LYS A 84 -3.58 16.57 16.52
C LYS A 84 -2.50 16.35 15.46
N GLY A 85 -1.85 17.42 14.98
CA GLY A 85 -0.77 17.35 13.99
C GLY A 85 0.61 17.09 14.59
N ARG A 86 0.78 17.23 15.92
CA ARG A 86 2.08 17.12 16.57
C ARG A 86 2.25 15.81 17.35
N ARG A 87 3.48 15.32 17.37
CA ARG A 87 3.80 14.08 18.08
C ARG A 87 4.12 14.34 19.55
N LEU A 88 3.73 13.40 20.40
CA LEU A 88 3.93 13.50 21.86
C LEU A 88 5.39 13.77 22.24
N GLY A 89 6.35 13.12 21.57
CA GLY A 89 7.77 13.34 21.85
C GLY A 89 8.23 14.78 21.60
N GLU A 90 7.77 15.42 20.52
CA GLU A 90 8.08 16.82 20.23
C GLU A 90 7.41 17.77 21.22
N ILE A 91 6.18 17.46 21.62
CA ILE A 91 5.44 18.24 22.62
C ILE A 91 6.17 18.18 23.97
N LEU A 92 6.64 17.01 24.40
CA LEU A 92 7.40 16.84 25.64
C LEU A 92 8.74 17.60 25.62
N VAL A 93 9.41 17.65 24.45
CA VAL A 93 10.62 18.45 24.27
C VAL A 93 10.32 19.95 24.40
N ASP A 94 9.28 20.44 23.75
CA ASP A 94 8.87 21.85 23.80
C ASP A 94 8.38 22.27 25.21
N MET A 95 7.85 21.31 25.97
CA MET A 95 7.52 21.52 27.39
C MET A 95 8.75 21.57 28.30
N GLY A 96 9.93 21.20 27.78
CA GLY A 96 11.16 21.08 28.60
C GLY A 96 11.17 19.84 29.50
N ALA A 97 10.21 18.94 29.38
CA ALA A 97 10.13 17.69 30.14
C ALA A 97 11.09 16.62 29.62
N LEU A 98 11.51 16.71 28.35
CA LEU A 98 12.37 15.74 27.68
C LEU A 98 13.45 16.46 26.86
N SER A 99 14.70 15.96 26.90
CA SER A 99 15.73 16.46 26.01
C SER A 99 15.60 15.84 24.60
N ARG A 100 16.13 16.55 23.57
CA ARG A 100 16.14 16.02 22.20
C ARG A 100 17.01 14.76 22.07
N ASP A 101 18.07 14.68 22.84
CA ASP A 101 18.97 13.52 22.81
C ASP A 101 18.32 12.31 23.48
N ASP A 102 17.62 12.51 24.60
CA ASP A 102 16.82 11.44 25.22
C ASP A 102 15.68 11.00 24.29
N LEU A 103 14.96 11.92 23.65
CA LEU A 103 13.93 11.57 22.68
C LEU A 103 14.49 10.66 21.58
N ARG A 104 15.63 11.02 21.01
CA ARG A 104 16.27 10.20 19.95
C ARG A 104 16.69 8.83 20.47
N LEU A 105 17.28 8.77 21.67
CA LEU A 105 17.69 7.53 22.31
C LEU A 105 16.50 6.59 22.54
N TYR A 106 15.38 7.12 23.05
CA TYR A 106 14.21 6.31 23.36
C TYR A 106 13.41 5.89 22.12
N ILE A 107 13.39 6.70 21.06
CA ILE A 107 12.86 6.28 19.75
C ILE A 107 13.74 5.17 19.17
N GLN A 108 15.06 5.27 19.25
CA GLN A 108 15.94 4.18 18.79
C GLN A 108 15.64 2.88 19.54
N LYS A 109 15.55 2.91 20.87
CA LYS A 109 15.17 1.76 21.70
C LYS A 109 13.81 1.18 21.30
N GLN A 110 12.82 2.04 21.05
CA GLN A 110 11.48 1.61 20.61
C GLN A 110 11.54 0.87 19.26
N VAL A 111 12.34 1.37 18.31
CA VAL A 111 12.55 0.72 17.02
C VAL A 111 13.26 -0.63 17.18
N GLU A 112 14.31 -0.68 17.99
CA GLU A 112 15.06 -1.91 18.29
C GLU A 112 14.14 -2.97 18.92
N GLU A 113 13.35 -2.62 19.93
CA GLU A 113 12.38 -3.52 20.56
C GLU A 113 11.29 -4.01 19.60
N ALA A 114 10.83 -3.14 18.69
CA ALA A 114 9.87 -3.56 17.66
C ALA A 114 10.50 -4.62 16.71
N VAL A 115 11.74 -4.42 16.28
CA VAL A 115 12.45 -5.39 15.41
C VAL A 115 12.71 -6.70 16.15
N TYR A 116 13.13 -6.65 17.41
CA TYR A 116 13.37 -7.87 18.20
C TYR A 116 12.09 -8.68 18.40
N HIS A 117 10.98 -8.01 18.65
CA HIS A 117 9.68 -8.67 18.73
C HIS A 117 9.29 -9.30 17.39
N LEU A 118 9.49 -8.62 16.28
CA LEU A 118 9.21 -9.16 14.96
C LEU A 118 10.08 -10.40 14.65
N PHE A 119 11.32 -10.45 15.12
CA PHE A 119 12.19 -11.62 14.94
C PHE A 119 11.69 -12.88 15.66
N THR A 120 10.80 -12.76 16.65
CA THR A 120 10.18 -13.93 17.30
C THR A 120 9.06 -14.55 16.46
N TRP A 121 8.59 -13.86 15.40
CA TRP A 121 7.54 -14.38 14.54
C TRP A 121 8.10 -15.46 13.59
N THR A 122 7.52 -16.64 13.67
CA THR A 122 7.94 -17.82 12.88
C THR A 122 6.90 -18.27 11.87
N GLN A 123 5.70 -17.69 11.94
CA GLN A 123 4.57 -17.99 11.04
C GLN A 123 4.08 -16.70 10.38
N GLY A 124 3.31 -16.88 9.30
CA GLY A 124 2.77 -15.75 8.57
C GLY A 124 3.55 -15.43 7.28
N SER A 125 3.41 -14.22 6.79
CA SER A 125 3.99 -13.81 5.51
C SER A 125 4.69 -12.46 5.61
N PHE A 126 5.56 -12.20 4.64
CA PHE A 126 6.21 -10.91 4.49
C PHE A 126 6.12 -10.41 3.06
N HIS A 127 6.16 -9.09 2.91
CA HIS A 127 6.18 -8.41 1.62
C HIS A 127 7.07 -7.15 1.72
N PHE A 128 7.94 -6.95 0.72
CA PHE A 128 8.82 -5.79 0.65
C PHE A 128 8.46 -4.91 -0.54
N ASP A 129 8.02 -3.68 -0.23
CA ASP A 129 7.73 -2.64 -1.21
C ASP A 129 8.95 -1.74 -1.39
N THR A 130 9.51 -1.76 -2.60
CA THR A 130 10.64 -0.88 -2.95
C THR A 130 10.23 0.58 -3.00
N ASP A 131 11.13 1.46 -2.50
CA ASP A 131 10.98 2.91 -2.51
C ASP A 131 9.80 3.46 -1.68
N GLN A 132 9.10 2.60 -0.94
CA GLN A 132 8.08 3.04 0.01
C GLN A 132 8.75 3.59 1.27
N MET A 133 8.50 4.86 1.57
CA MET A 133 8.95 5.55 2.78
C MET A 133 7.77 5.75 3.75
N PRO A 134 8.03 6.02 5.04
CA PRO A 134 6.95 6.33 5.97
C PRO A 134 6.14 7.54 5.52
N ASP A 135 4.80 7.43 5.52
CA ASP A 135 3.87 8.47 5.04
C ASP A 135 3.70 9.66 6.00
N GLU A 136 4.31 9.62 7.18
CA GLU A 136 4.03 10.58 8.23
C GLU A 136 5.11 11.67 8.30
N ASP A 137 4.75 12.90 7.98
CA ASP A 137 5.55 14.09 8.21
C ASP A 137 5.89 14.23 9.71
N GLY A 138 7.17 14.54 10.02
CA GLY A 138 7.63 14.72 11.40
C GLY A 138 8.03 13.42 12.12
N LEU A 139 8.14 12.28 11.43
CA LEU A 139 8.68 11.06 12.02
C LEU A 139 10.19 11.22 12.31
N LEU A 140 10.59 11.02 13.56
CA LEU A 140 12.00 11.00 13.91
C LEU A 140 12.59 9.65 13.50
N LEU A 141 13.37 9.67 12.43
CA LEU A 141 14.01 8.48 11.87
C LEU A 141 15.32 8.19 12.62
N VAL A 142 15.59 6.89 12.78
CA VAL A 142 16.85 6.37 13.31
C VAL A 142 17.78 5.92 12.18
N ASP A 143 18.98 5.48 12.50
CA ASP A 143 19.94 4.97 11.53
C ASP A 143 20.67 3.76 12.12
N ILE A 144 20.05 2.58 12.06
CA ILE A 144 20.53 1.36 12.71
C ILE A 144 21.03 0.38 11.64
N PRO A 145 22.31 -0.08 11.73
CA PRO A 145 22.79 -1.13 10.86
C PRO A 145 22.08 -2.46 11.19
N PRO A 146 21.58 -3.21 10.19
CA PRO A 146 20.91 -4.49 10.45
C PRO A 146 21.74 -5.47 11.26
N GLU A 147 23.06 -5.49 11.06
CA GLU A 147 23.99 -6.39 11.76
C GLU A 147 23.94 -6.21 13.29
N ALA A 148 23.73 -4.98 13.76
CA ALA A 148 23.59 -4.72 15.19
C ALA A 148 22.31 -5.34 15.78
N LEU A 149 21.22 -5.33 14.98
CA LEU A 149 19.94 -5.93 15.37
C LEU A 149 19.96 -7.45 15.29
N LEU A 150 20.68 -8.01 14.31
CA LEU A 150 20.72 -9.45 14.08
C LEU A 150 21.38 -10.23 15.24
N MET A 151 22.48 -9.73 15.78
CA MET A 151 23.19 -10.40 16.88
C MET A 151 22.34 -10.48 18.15
N GLU A 152 21.76 -9.36 18.55
CA GLU A 152 20.90 -9.32 19.74
C GLU A 152 19.57 -10.02 19.49
N GLY A 153 19.00 -9.87 18.29
CA GLY A 153 17.78 -10.56 17.90
C GLY A 153 17.90 -12.08 17.93
N ALA A 154 18.98 -12.65 17.38
CA ALA A 154 19.24 -14.09 17.43
C ALA A 154 19.33 -14.60 18.87
N ARG A 155 20.07 -13.90 19.73
CA ARG A 155 20.15 -14.24 21.16
C ARG A 155 18.78 -14.24 21.82
N ARG A 156 17.93 -13.22 21.53
CA ARG A 156 16.58 -13.12 22.11
C ARG A 156 15.65 -14.22 21.59
N VAL A 157 15.73 -14.60 20.34
CA VAL A 157 14.92 -15.71 19.77
C VAL A 157 15.26 -17.03 20.44
N ASP A 158 16.56 -17.32 20.63
CA ASP A 158 17.01 -18.54 21.30
C ASP A 158 16.52 -18.59 22.76
N GLU A 159 16.69 -17.49 23.51
CA GLU A 159 16.23 -17.40 24.89
C GLU A 159 14.70 -17.48 24.98
N TRP A 160 13.97 -16.80 24.06
CA TRP A 160 12.52 -16.79 24.04
C TRP A 160 11.91 -18.17 23.80
N SER A 161 12.52 -18.98 22.96
CA SER A 161 12.09 -20.35 22.69
C SER A 161 12.04 -21.24 23.96
N LEU A 162 12.84 -20.90 24.97
CA LEU A 162 12.83 -21.56 26.27
C LEU A 162 11.74 -20.99 27.20
N VAL A 163 11.53 -19.67 27.16
CA VAL A 163 10.52 -18.96 27.92
C VAL A 163 9.12 -19.41 27.51
N GLU A 164 8.82 -19.40 26.20
CA GLU A 164 7.51 -19.75 25.63
C GLU A 164 7.03 -21.16 26.04
N LYS A 165 7.95 -22.12 26.19
CA LYS A 165 7.62 -23.48 26.66
C LYS A 165 7.05 -23.52 28.08
N LYS A 166 7.40 -22.55 28.94
CA LYS A 166 6.96 -22.44 30.32
C LYS A 166 5.89 -21.39 30.53
N ILE A 167 5.91 -20.37 29.68
CA ILE A 167 5.00 -19.22 29.71
C ILE A 167 4.41 -19.05 28.30
N PRO A 168 3.52 -19.97 27.86
CA PRO A 168 2.94 -19.92 26.51
C PRO A 168 1.91 -18.80 26.30
N SER A 169 1.45 -18.16 27.37
CA SER A 169 0.53 -17.01 27.34
C SER A 169 0.85 -16.05 28.48
N PHE A 170 0.66 -14.77 28.25
CA PHE A 170 0.77 -13.73 29.28
C PHE A 170 -0.49 -13.60 30.16
N ASP A 171 -1.53 -14.38 29.88
CA ASP A 171 -2.75 -14.49 30.70
C ASP A 171 -2.60 -15.48 31.86
N ILE A 172 -1.45 -16.16 31.94
CA ILE A 172 -1.12 -17.06 33.03
C ILE A 172 -0.91 -16.26 34.32
N VAL A 173 -1.42 -16.82 35.40
CA VAL A 173 -1.24 -16.33 36.77
C VAL A 173 -0.21 -17.20 37.48
N PHE A 174 0.75 -16.57 38.11
CA PHE A 174 1.80 -17.22 38.89
C PHE A 174 1.68 -16.86 40.38
N GLN A 175 2.10 -17.77 41.26
CA GLN A 175 2.18 -17.56 42.70
C GLN A 175 3.56 -17.91 43.21
N ILE A 176 3.95 -17.29 44.33
CA ILE A 176 5.19 -17.61 45.04
C ILE A 176 4.99 -18.93 45.80
N ASP A 177 5.88 -19.88 45.60
CA ASP A 177 5.86 -21.14 46.34
C ASP A 177 6.34 -20.94 47.77
N GLN A 178 5.58 -21.45 48.77
CA GLN A 178 5.89 -21.31 50.19
C GLN A 178 7.04 -22.21 50.68
N ASN A 179 7.50 -23.15 49.84
CA ASN A 179 8.63 -24.01 50.10
C ASN A 179 9.58 -24.00 48.90
N PRO A 180 10.44 -22.99 48.75
CA PRO A 180 11.55 -23.11 47.83
C PRO A 180 12.43 -24.27 48.35
N GLY A 181 12.70 -25.26 47.46
CA GLY A 181 13.47 -26.45 47.82
C GLY A 181 14.79 -26.10 48.52
N ASP A 182 15.39 -27.05 49.25
CA ASP A 182 16.53 -26.94 50.20
C ASP A 182 17.82 -26.21 49.74
N ASN A 183 17.75 -25.32 48.77
CA ASN A 183 18.87 -24.57 48.20
C ASN A 183 18.78 -23.04 48.52
N GLU A 184 18.60 -22.70 49.81
CA GLU A 184 18.49 -21.28 50.21
C GLU A 184 19.83 -20.48 50.16
N ASP A 185 20.97 -21.11 49.92
CA ASP A 185 22.24 -20.44 50.27
C ASP A 185 22.97 -19.68 49.14
N ASP A 186 22.55 -19.69 47.85
CA ASP A 186 23.31 -18.94 46.81
C ASP A 186 22.53 -18.58 45.52
N VAL A 187 21.22 -18.28 45.59
CA VAL A 187 20.51 -17.81 44.40
C VAL A 187 20.58 -16.28 44.29
N GLU A 188 21.46 -15.79 43.43
CA GLU A 188 21.58 -14.35 43.12
C GLU A 188 20.37 -13.91 42.27
N ILE A 189 19.41 -13.23 42.91
CA ILE A 189 18.21 -12.71 42.25
C ILE A 189 18.57 -11.47 41.43
N THR A 190 18.28 -11.48 40.10
CA THR A 190 18.58 -10.36 39.20
C THR A 190 17.74 -9.12 39.53
N LYS A 191 18.10 -7.97 38.94
CA LYS A 191 17.35 -6.72 39.15
C LYS A 191 15.92 -6.83 38.62
N GLU A 192 15.73 -7.49 37.51
CA GLU A 192 14.45 -7.71 36.85
C GLU A 192 13.57 -8.63 37.70
N GLN A 193 14.15 -9.72 38.23
CA GLN A 193 13.44 -10.61 39.15
C GLN A 193 12.99 -9.90 40.44
N LYS A 194 13.84 -9.05 41.02
CA LYS A 194 13.47 -8.23 42.20
C LYS A 194 12.32 -7.28 41.91
N ARG A 195 12.20 -6.79 40.66
CA ARG A 195 11.13 -5.86 40.26
C ARG A 195 9.79 -6.56 40.11
N ILE A 196 9.74 -7.83 39.63
CA ILE A 196 8.48 -8.55 39.42
C ILE A 196 7.97 -9.26 40.67
N LEU A 197 8.85 -9.70 41.58
CA LEU A 197 8.49 -10.44 42.78
C LEU A 197 7.34 -9.83 43.60
N PRO A 198 7.27 -8.52 43.85
CA PRO A 198 6.18 -7.91 44.63
C PRO A 198 4.81 -8.04 43.97
N PHE A 199 4.75 -8.34 42.69
CA PHE A 199 3.50 -8.40 41.91
C PHE A 199 3.06 -9.83 41.61
N ILE A 200 3.85 -10.86 42.01
CA ILE A 200 3.50 -12.28 41.86
C ILE A 200 2.68 -12.70 43.10
N ASP A 201 1.37 -12.48 43.05
CA ASP A 201 0.48 -12.62 44.19
C ASP A 201 -0.58 -13.76 44.04
N GLY A 202 -0.51 -14.51 42.96
CA GLY A 202 -1.49 -15.55 42.67
C GLY A 202 -2.80 -15.04 42.04
N VAL A 203 -2.88 -13.75 41.74
CA VAL A 203 -4.07 -13.10 41.15
C VAL A 203 -3.75 -12.39 39.84
N ARG A 204 -2.62 -11.69 39.77
CA ARG A 204 -2.20 -10.95 38.59
C ARG A 204 -1.71 -11.87 37.50
N THR A 205 -2.13 -11.58 36.27
CA THR A 205 -1.58 -12.20 35.05
C THR A 205 -0.14 -11.71 34.79
N VAL A 206 0.61 -12.44 33.98
CA VAL A 206 1.95 -11.99 33.54
C VAL A 206 1.88 -10.62 32.89
N HIS A 207 0.82 -10.34 32.12
CA HIS A 207 0.59 -9.05 31.50
C HIS A 207 0.45 -7.91 32.52
N GLU A 208 -0.32 -8.13 33.58
CA GLU A 208 -0.47 -7.16 34.67
C GLU A 208 0.84 -6.99 35.44
N ILE A 209 1.56 -8.07 35.73
CA ILE A 209 2.89 -8.03 36.38
C ILE A 209 3.87 -7.20 35.53
N MET A 210 3.89 -7.41 34.22
CA MET A 210 4.72 -6.68 33.28
C MET A 210 4.45 -5.17 33.36
N ASN A 211 3.18 -4.78 33.35
CA ASN A 211 2.75 -3.39 33.41
C ASN A 211 3.13 -2.72 34.75
N GLU A 212 2.87 -3.39 35.88
CA GLU A 212 3.18 -2.88 37.21
C GLU A 212 4.69 -2.80 37.49
N ALA A 213 5.44 -3.83 37.06
CA ALA A 213 6.89 -3.85 37.20
C ALA A 213 7.60 -2.91 36.24
N GLY A 214 6.91 -2.45 35.18
CA GLY A 214 7.50 -1.57 34.18
C GLY A 214 8.61 -2.24 33.36
N LEU A 215 8.51 -3.53 33.08
CA LEU A 215 9.45 -4.27 32.24
C LEU A 215 8.86 -4.50 30.84
N VAL A 216 9.72 -4.73 29.86
CA VAL A 216 9.29 -5.18 28.52
C VAL A 216 8.98 -6.68 28.57
N GLU A 217 8.25 -7.14 27.58
CA GLU A 217 7.79 -8.52 27.43
C GLU A 217 8.92 -9.55 27.60
N PHE A 218 10.02 -9.35 26.89
CA PHE A 218 11.18 -10.23 26.95
C PHE A 218 11.82 -10.31 28.35
N ASP A 219 12.03 -9.16 28.99
CA ASP A 219 12.65 -9.11 30.31
C ASP A 219 11.76 -9.69 31.40
N THR A 220 10.43 -9.48 31.30
CA THR A 220 9.44 -10.08 32.20
C THR A 220 9.41 -11.59 32.07
N GLY A 221 9.31 -12.09 30.82
CA GLY A 221 9.29 -13.53 30.54
C GLY A 221 10.58 -14.21 31.01
N LYS A 222 11.74 -13.59 30.74
CA LYS A 222 13.04 -14.12 31.18
C LYS A 222 13.17 -14.11 32.73
N ALA A 223 12.74 -13.05 33.39
CA ALA A 223 12.77 -12.97 34.84
C ALA A 223 11.87 -14.02 35.50
N LEU A 224 10.63 -14.18 35.02
CA LEU A 224 9.72 -15.23 35.46
C LEU A 224 10.26 -16.64 35.19
N PHE A 225 10.81 -16.87 33.98
CA PHE A 225 11.40 -18.16 33.62
C PHE A 225 12.52 -18.55 34.60
N GLY A 226 13.39 -17.60 34.95
CA GLY A 226 14.44 -17.84 35.95
C GLY A 226 13.89 -18.18 37.32
N LEU A 227 12.83 -17.50 37.78
CA LEU A 227 12.16 -17.80 39.06
C LEU A 227 11.45 -19.16 39.03
N ILE A 228 10.84 -19.53 37.90
CA ILE A 228 10.23 -20.87 37.72
C ILE A 228 11.30 -21.96 37.75
N GLN A 229 12.44 -21.76 37.05
CA GLN A 229 13.53 -22.74 37.08
C GLN A 229 14.14 -22.92 38.47
N ALA A 230 14.24 -21.84 39.22
CA ALA A 230 14.75 -21.88 40.60
C ALA A 230 13.73 -22.43 41.62
N GLY A 231 12.48 -22.71 41.19
CA GLY A 231 11.43 -23.26 42.08
C GLY A 231 10.81 -22.22 43.03
N PHE A 232 11.01 -20.93 42.81
CA PHE A 232 10.42 -19.86 43.63
C PHE A 232 8.96 -19.55 43.26
N VAL A 233 8.56 -19.91 42.02
CA VAL A 233 7.28 -19.53 41.44
C VAL A 233 6.66 -20.71 40.70
N SER A 234 5.40 -20.96 40.94
CA SER A 234 4.60 -21.98 40.25
C SER A 234 3.35 -21.37 39.60
N ARG A 235 2.82 -22.07 38.59
CA ARG A 235 1.59 -21.67 37.90
C ARG A 235 0.40 -21.85 38.81
N ALA A 236 -0.33 -20.78 39.12
CA ALA A 236 -1.55 -20.78 39.91
C ALA A 236 -2.81 -21.03 39.06
N GLY A 237 -2.81 -20.54 37.82
CA GLY A 237 -3.95 -20.65 36.91
C GLY A 237 -3.75 -19.88 35.60
N GLU A 238 -4.85 -19.65 34.93
CA GLU A 238 -4.93 -18.80 33.74
C GLU A 238 -6.21 -17.96 33.85
N ARG A 239 -6.12 -16.68 33.60
CA ARG A 239 -7.25 -15.76 33.61
C ARG A 239 -7.28 -15.07 32.28
N THR A 240 -8.12 -15.56 31.36
CA THR A 240 -8.38 -14.89 30.09
C THR A 240 -9.00 -13.53 30.37
N SER A 241 -8.39 -12.49 29.87
CA SER A 241 -8.88 -11.11 29.96
C SER A 241 -10.11 -10.86 29.07
N GLU A 242 -10.87 -11.91 28.74
CA GLU A 242 -12.00 -11.86 27.80
C GLU A 242 -13.27 -11.19 28.35
N GLU A 243 -13.32 -10.80 29.61
CA GLU A 243 -14.60 -10.33 30.17
C GLU A 243 -14.80 -8.82 30.26
N GLU A 244 -13.83 -7.94 29.92
CA GLU A 244 -14.05 -6.48 30.00
C GLU A 244 -13.47 -5.60 28.87
N THR A 245 -12.75 -6.12 27.89
CA THR A 245 -12.43 -5.33 26.70
C THR A 245 -13.52 -5.56 25.67
N GLY A 246 -14.52 -4.67 25.71
CA GLY A 246 -15.74 -4.78 24.93
C GLY A 246 -15.48 -4.94 23.44
N GLY A 247 -16.46 -5.50 22.74
CA GLY A 247 -16.45 -5.74 21.29
C GLY A 247 -15.95 -4.56 20.43
N ASP A 248 -15.97 -3.35 20.97
CA ASP A 248 -15.41 -2.14 20.33
C ASP A 248 -13.88 -2.16 20.21
N GLU A 249 -13.13 -2.73 21.16
CA GLU A 249 -11.65 -2.77 21.08
C GLU A 249 -11.20 -3.82 20.07
N ALA A 250 -11.83 -4.99 20.05
CA ALA A 250 -11.58 -6.03 19.05
C ALA A 250 -11.94 -5.53 17.64
N LEU A 251 -13.08 -4.85 17.49
CA LEU A 251 -13.49 -4.21 16.25
C LEU A 251 -12.45 -3.19 15.76
N GLN A 252 -11.96 -2.33 16.65
CA GLN A 252 -10.91 -1.35 16.30
C GLN A 252 -9.59 -2.04 15.91
N GLN A 253 -9.26 -3.16 16.55
CA GLN A 253 -8.10 -3.97 16.21
C GLN A 253 -8.18 -4.48 14.77
N HIS A 254 -9.28 -5.15 14.39
CA HIS A 254 -9.51 -5.63 13.02
C HIS A 254 -9.45 -4.49 12.00
N LEU A 255 -10.07 -3.35 12.30
CA LEU A 255 -10.01 -2.17 11.43
C LEU A 255 -8.57 -1.66 11.22
N ASN A 256 -7.78 -1.56 12.28
CA ASN A 256 -6.42 -1.05 12.21
C ASN A 256 -5.50 -2.00 11.44
N VAL A 257 -5.59 -3.30 11.73
CA VAL A 257 -4.81 -4.35 11.05
C VAL A 257 -5.21 -4.45 9.58
N GLY A 258 -6.52 -4.45 9.28
CA GLY A 258 -7.02 -4.48 7.91
C GLY A 258 -6.54 -3.29 7.07
N ILE A 259 -6.48 -2.08 7.66
CA ILE A 259 -5.94 -0.89 6.98
C ILE A 259 -4.44 -1.03 6.71
N ALA A 260 -3.68 -1.58 7.65
CA ALA A 260 -2.26 -1.83 7.48
C ALA A 260 -2.01 -2.82 6.34
N PHE A 261 -2.73 -3.93 6.29
CA PHE A 261 -2.70 -4.88 5.16
C PHE A 261 -3.05 -4.21 3.82
N TYR A 262 -4.10 -3.38 3.80
CA TYR A 262 -4.50 -2.67 2.59
C TYR A 262 -3.39 -1.73 2.07
N ARG A 263 -2.74 -0.97 2.96
CA ARG A 263 -1.63 -0.06 2.63
C ARG A 263 -0.42 -0.80 2.10
N SER A 264 -0.15 -1.99 2.63
CA SER A 264 0.96 -2.87 2.22
C SER A 264 0.63 -3.71 0.98
N GLY A 265 -0.52 -3.49 0.32
CA GLY A 265 -0.90 -4.25 -0.87
C GLY A 265 -1.40 -5.67 -0.61
N MET A 266 -1.39 -6.14 0.63
CA MET A 266 -1.87 -7.47 1.07
C MET A 266 -3.40 -7.52 1.09
N LEU A 267 -4.03 -7.42 -0.10
CA LEU A 267 -5.48 -7.26 -0.22
C LEU A 267 -6.28 -8.48 0.28
N GLY A 268 -5.70 -9.68 0.29
CA GLY A 268 -6.35 -10.89 0.81
C GLY A 268 -6.49 -10.85 2.32
N ASP A 269 -5.41 -10.48 3.00
CA ASP A 269 -5.38 -10.37 4.45
C ASP A 269 -6.21 -9.19 4.94
N ALA A 270 -6.11 -8.04 4.25
CA ALA A 270 -6.97 -6.89 4.51
C ALA A 270 -8.46 -7.24 4.43
N GLN A 271 -8.86 -8.01 3.42
CA GLN A 271 -10.24 -8.44 3.25
C GLN A 271 -10.72 -9.27 4.45
N ARG A 272 -9.93 -10.25 4.90
CA ARG A 272 -10.30 -11.09 6.07
C ARG A 272 -10.52 -10.26 7.33
N GLU A 273 -9.60 -9.33 7.62
CA GLU A 273 -9.74 -8.47 8.79
C GLU A 273 -11.00 -7.58 8.73
N PHE A 274 -11.35 -7.07 7.56
CA PHE A 274 -12.58 -6.29 7.40
C PHE A 274 -13.84 -7.16 7.41
N GLU A 275 -13.77 -8.42 6.99
CA GLU A 275 -14.86 -9.39 7.13
C GLU A 275 -15.13 -9.67 8.62
N GLU A 276 -14.11 -9.94 9.44
CA GLU A 276 -14.23 -10.08 10.91
C GLU A 276 -14.82 -8.80 11.56
N ALA A 277 -14.39 -7.62 11.11
CA ALA A 277 -14.96 -6.37 11.58
C ALA A 277 -16.45 -6.22 11.21
N LEU A 278 -16.88 -6.71 10.04
CA LEU A 278 -18.26 -6.66 9.58
C LEU A 278 -19.13 -7.77 10.20
N ASP A 279 -18.54 -8.89 10.61
CA ASP A 279 -19.24 -9.91 11.40
C ASP A 279 -19.59 -9.38 12.79
N ALA A 280 -18.70 -8.57 13.39
CA ALA A 280 -18.96 -7.90 14.65
C ALA A 280 -19.97 -6.73 14.51
N ASP A 281 -19.84 -5.91 13.47
CA ASP A 281 -20.75 -4.81 13.14
C ASP A 281 -20.99 -4.71 11.63
N PRO A 282 -22.08 -5.29 11.10
CA PRO A 282 -22.39 -5.26 9.65
C PRO A 282 -22.55 -3.85 9.07
N ARG A 283 -22.75 -2.83 9.90
CA ARG A 283 -22.88 -1.43 9.48
C ARG A 283 -21.61 -0.63 9.71
N GLN A 284 -20.50 -1.28 10.06
CA GLN A 284 -19.24 -0.59 10.28
C GLN A 284 -18.78 0.13 9.01
N ALA A 285 -18.91 1.46 9.04
CA ALA A 285 -18.71 2.31 7.86
C ALA A 285 -17.29 2.19 7.28
N ARG A 286 -16.28 2.17 8.15
CA ARG A 286 -14.87 2.12 7.72
C ARG A 286 -14.53 0.77 7.07
N ALA A 287 -15.04 -0.34 7.62
CA ALA A 287 -14.85 -1.66 7.03
C ALA A 287 -15.54 -1.77 5.66
N ASN A 288 -16.81 -1.35 5.56
CA ASN A 288 -17.52 -1.33 4.27
C ASN A 288 -16.81 -0.47 3.22
N PHE A 289 -16.33 0.72 3.60
CA PHE A 289 -15.57 1.58 2.68
C PHE A 289 -14.30 0.89 2.16
N MET A 290 -13.52 0.28 3.06
CA MET A 290 -12.29 -0.42 2.70
C MET A 290 -12.56 -1.67 1.86
N MET A 291 -13.63 -2.43 2.15
CA MET A 291 -14.07 -3.55 1.29
C MET A 291 -14.44 -3.08 -0.11
N GLY A 292 -15.12 -1.94 -0.23
CA GLY A 292 -15.40 -1.30 -1.52
C GLY A 292 -14.13 -0.94 -2.29
N LEU A 293 -13.10 -0.40 -1.61
CA LEU A 293 -11.80 -0.09 -2.22
C LEU A 293 -11.05 -1.37 -2.65
N ILE A 294 -11.10 -2.45 -1.86
CA ILE A 294 -10.49 -3.74 -2.20
C ILE A 294 -11.18 -4.33 -3.43
N ALA A 295 -12.52 -4.32 -3.46
CA ALA A 295 -13.31 -4.79 -4.59
C ALA A 295 -12.96 -4.01 -5.87
N PHE A 296 -12.86 -2.67 -5.76
CA PHE A 296 -12.45 -1.80 -6.88
C PHE A 296 -11.05 -2.15 -7.41
N ARG A 297 -10.05 -2.29 -6.54
CA ARG A 297 -8.68 -2.67 -6.93
C ARG A 297 -8.60 -4.03 -7.60
N ARG A 298 -9.50 -4.96 -7.25
CA ARG A 298 -9.63 -6.30 -7.87
C ARG A 298 -10.48 -6.31 -9.15
N GLY A 299 -10.99 -5.16 -9.60
CA GLY A 299 -11.85 -5.04 -10.76
C GLY A 299 -13.29 -5.56 -10.56
N ARG A 300 -13.69 -5.86 -9.31
CA ARG A 300 -15.07 -6.26 -8.95
C ARG A 300 -15.91 -5.01 -8.69
N LEU A 301 -16.25 -4.32 -9.78
CA LEU A 301 -16.78 -2.95 -9.70
C LEU A 301 -18.19 -2.88 -9.12
N GLU A 302 -19.05 -3.85 -9.42
CA GLU A 302 -20.39 -3.96 -8.86
C GLU A 302 -20.35 -4.22 -7.35
N ASP A 303 -19.43 -5.08 -6.88
CA ASP A 303 -19.23 -5.34 -5.46
C ASP A 303 -18.75 -4.06 -4.75
N ALA A 304 -17.86 -3.29 -5.39
CA ALA A 304 -17.42 -2.01 -4.85
C ALA A 304 -18.59 -1.04 -4.67
N LEU A 305 -19.49 -0.93 -5.67
CA LEU A 305 -20.69 -0.11 -5.57
C LEU A 305 -21.65 -0.59 -4.48
N ALA A 306 -21.81 -1.91 -4.32
CA ALA A 306 -22.64 -2.49 -3.26
C ALA A 306 -22.12 -2.09 -1.87
N HIS A 307 -20.80 -2.21 -1.64
CA HIS A 307 -20.18 -1.78 -0.38
C HIS A 307 -20.30 -0.27 -0.12
N PHE A 308 -20.09 0.57 -1.14
CA PHE A 308 -20.28 2.03 -0.99
C PHE A 308 -21.74 2.39 -0.73
N GLY A 309 -22.69 1.65 -1.30
CA GLY A 309 -24.14 1.85 -1.11
C GLY A 309 -24.69 1.34 0.23
N SER A 310 -23.99 0.39 0.89
CA SER A 310 -24.42 -0.16 2.19
C SER A 310 -24.01 0.67 3.40
N MET A 311 -23.34 1.80 3.19
CA MET A 311 -22.82 2.63 4.28
C MET A 311 -23.93 3.35 5.04
N PRO A 312 -23.76 3.58 6.36
CA PRO A 312 -24.70 4.36 7.17
C PRO A 312 -24.88 5.79 6.61
N PRO A 313 -26.05 6.46 6.76
CA PRO A 313 -26.32 7.79 6.20
C PRO A 313 -25.19 8.73 6.57
N GLY A 314 -24.70 9.21 7.38
CA GLY A 314 -23.63 10.19 7.62
C GLY A 314 -22.30 9.91 6.92
N TYR A 315 -22.01 8.64 6.62
CA TYR A 315 -20.80 8.24 5.86
C TYR A 315 -21.07 8.12 4.36
N ALA A 316 -22.25 7.66 3.98
CA ALA A 316 -22.68 7.54 2.58
C ALA A 316 -22.58 8.88 1.84
N GLU A 317 -22.84 9.98 2.54
CA GLU A 317 -22.78 11.36 2.00
C GLU A 317 -21.36 11.96 2.02
N SER A 318 -20.32 11.17 2.36
CA SER A 318 -18.96 11.68 2.39
C SER A 318 -18.39 11.89 0.98
N TYR A 319 -17.52 12.90 0.84
CA TYR A 319 -16.79 13.14 -0.41
C TYR A 319 -16.06 11.90 -0.93
N ALA A 320 -15.43 11.13 -0.04
CA ALA A 320 -14.65 9.93 -0.42
C ALA A 320 -15.56 8.86 -1.02
N VAL A 321 -16.75 8.63 -0.46
CA VAL A 321 -17.71 7.66 -0.98
C VAL A 321 -18.20 8.09 -2.36
N HIS A 322 -18.68 9.31 -2.50
CA HIS A 322 -19.18 9.83 -3.80
C HIS A 322 -18.09 9.78 -4.88
N ARG A 323 -16.86 10.15 -4.56
CA ARG A 323 -15.74 10.11 -5.52
C ARG A 323 -15.41 8.70 -5.95
N ASN A 324 -15.31 7.74 -5.02
CA ASN A 324 -15.00 6.34 -5.36
C ASN A 324 -16.17 5.65 -6.07
N THR A 325 -17.41 5.99 -5.73
CA THR A 325 -18.61 5.57 -6.48
C THR A 325 -18.54 6.07 -7.94
N ALA A 326 -18.19 7.34 -8.15
CA ALA A 326 -18.02 7.88 -9.49
C ALA A 326 -16.93 7.15 -10.30
N LEU A 327 -15.79 6.81 -9.67
CA LEU A 327 -14.72 6.04 -10.32
C LEU A 327 -15.16 4.64 -10.70
N ALA A 328 -15.91 3.95 -9.82
CA ALA A 328 -16.43 2.62 -10.11
C ALA A 328 -17.46 2.65 -11.26
N LEU A 329 -18.37 3.62 -11.25
CA LEU A 329 -19.36 3.82 -12.32
C LEU A 329 -18.71 4.21 -13.65
N GLU A 330 -17.67 5.03 -13.62
CA GLU A 330 -16.87 5.38 -14.80
C GLU A 330 -16.22 4.13 -15.41
N ALA A 331 -15.61 3.28 -14.58
CA ALA A 331 -14.98 2.05 -15.01
C ALA A 331 -15.98 1.03 -15.60
N LEU A 332 -17.23 1.04 -15.13
CA LEU A 332 -18.35 0.28 -15.68
C LEU A 332 -18.94 0.88 -16.97
N GLY A 333 -18.50 2.07 -17.38
CA GLY A 333 -19.10 2.79 -18.51
C GLY A 333 -20.45 3.46 -18.21
N ARG A 334 -20.87 3.49 -16.94
CA ARG A 334 -22.10 4.13 -16.47
C ARG A 334 -21.87 5.63 -16.26
N TYR A 335 -21.58 6.33 -17.35
CA TYR A 335 -21.04 7.70 -17.32
C TYR A 335 -22.01 8.73 -16.73
N ASP A 336 -23.32 8.61 -16.98
CA ASP A 336 -24.30 9.57 -16.45
C ASP A 336 -24.48 9.41 -14.94
N ASP A 337 -24.48 8.17 -14.44
CA ASP A 337 -24.50 7.90 -13.01
C ASP A 337 -23.19 8.39 -12.32
N ALA A 338 -22.05 8.20 -13.00
CA ALA A 338 -20.76 8.70 -12.50
C ALA A 338 -20.74 10.24 -12.37
N LEU A 339 -21.34 10.94 -13.33
CA LEU A 339 -21.48 12.41 -13.25
C LEU A 339 -22.38 12.84 -12.09
N GLN A 340 -23.49 12.12 -11.84
CA GLN A 340 -24.34 12.38 -10.66
C GLN A 340 -23.58 12.19 -9.34
N ALA A 341 -22.79 11.12 -9.24
CA ALA A 341 -21.94 10.90 -8.06
C ALA A 341 -20.89 12.01 -7.87
N LEU A 342 -20.29 12.52 -8.97
CA LEU A 342 -19.39 13.69 -8.91
C LEU A 342 -20.13 14.99 -8.52
N ASP A 343 -21.39 15.15 -8.90
CA ASP A 343 -22.20 16.29 -8.47
C ASP A 343 -22.43 16.27 -6.95
N ALA A 344 -22.73 15.09 -6.40
CA ALA A 344 -22.81 14.89 -4.96
C ALA A 344 -21.47 15.17 -4.25
N ALA A 345 -20.35 14.69 -4.80
CA ALA A 345 -19.02 15.00 -4.27
C ALA A 345 -18.73 16.52 -4.26
N ALA A 346 -19.13 17.23 -5.32
CA ALA A 346 -18.95 18.68 -5.44
C ALA A 346 -19.78 19.48 -4.41
N ILE A 347 -20.95 18.97 -4.01
CA ILE A 347 -21.75 19.57 -2.94
C ILE A 347 -21.00 19.50 -1.60
N VAL A 348 -20.36 18.35 -1.32
CA VAL A 348 -19.61 18.15 -0.07
C VAL A 348 -18.32 18.98 -0.05
N ARG A 349 -17.62 19.07 -1.19
CA ARG A 349 -16.39 19.87 -1.35
C ARG A 349 -16.46 20.82 -2.54
N PRO A 350 -17.14 21.97 -2.39
CA PRO A 350 -17.35 22.90 -3.50
C PRO A 350 -16.08 23.55 -4.06
N LYS A 351 -14.99 23.52 -3.27
CA LYS A 351 -13.68 24.09 -3.67
C LYS A 351 -12.70 23.05 -4.24
N ASP A 352 -13.15 21.83 -4.51
CA ASP A 352 -12.29 20.81 -5.09
C ASP A 352 -12.30 20.90 -6.62
N HIS A 353 -11.18 21.36 -7.17
CA HIS A 353 -11.01 21.50 -8.62
C HIS A 353 -10.88 20.15 -9.35
N GLU A 354 -10.47 19.07 -8.66
CA GLU A 354 -10.34 17.73 -9.24
C GLU A 354 -11.67 17.18 -9.77
N VAL A 355 -12.79 17.65 -9.24
CA VAL A 355 -14.13 17.31 -9.76
C VAL A 355 -14.29 17.74 -11.23
N TYR A 356 -13.76 18.91 -11.61
CA TYR A 356 -13.83 19.37 -13.01
C TYR A 356 -12.94 18.55 -13.94
N LEU A 357 -11.76 18.11 -13.46
CA LEU A 357 -10.91 17.19 -14.21
C LEU A 357 -11.62 15.86 -14.44
N ALA A 358 -12.17 15.26 -13.38
CA ALA A 358 -12.90 14.00 -13.46
C ALA A 358 -14.12 14.10 -14.39
N ARG A 359 -14.90 15.20 -14.31
CA ARG A 359 -16.02 15.47 -15.24
C ARG A 359 -15.55 15.52 -16.69
N GLY A 360 -14.44 16.20 -16.96
CA GLY A 360 -13.87 16.28 -18.30
C GLY A 360 -13.52 14.90 -18.85
N ILE A 361 -12.86 14.07 -18.05
CA ILE A 361 -12.48 12.69 -18.41
C ILE A 361 -13.75 11.85 -18.68
N ILE A 362 -14.75 11.89 -17.80
CA ILE A 362 -15.99 11.12 -17.96
C ILE A 362 -16.76 11.59 -19.22
N HIS A 363 -16.88 12.89 -19.45
CA HIS A 363 -17.52 13.40 -20.67
C HIS A 363 -16.79 12.96 -21.93
N PHE A 364 -15.44 12.96 -21.92
CA PHE A 364 -14.65 12.46 -23.05
C PHE A 364 -14.91 10.98 -23.30
N LYS A 365 -14.87 10.13 -22.27
CA LYS A 365 -15.18 8.68 -22.38
C LYS A 365 -16.61 8.44 -22.85
N ALA A 366 -17.56 9.30 -22.47
CA ALA A 366 -18.93 9.29 -22.94
C ALA A 366 -19.11 9.85 -24.37
N ARG A 367 -18.00 10.12 -25.09
CA ARG A 367 -17.98 10.71 -26.46
C ARG A 367 -18.63 12.08 -26.56
N ARG A 368 -18.57 12.88 -25.48
CA ARG A 368 -19.11 14.26 -25.40
C ARG A 368 -17.95 15.26 -25.36
N ALA A 369 -17.22 15.38 -26.47
CA ALA A 369 -15.97 16.14 -26.54
C ALA A 369 -16.14 17.61 -26.14
N ASP A 370 -17.21 18.29 -26.59
CA ASP A 370 -17.47 19.69 -26.25
C ASP A 370 -17.66 19.91 -24.75
N LYS A 371 -18.44 19.02 -24.08
CA LYS A 371 -18.63 19.07 -22.63
C LYS A 371 -17.34 18.76 -21.87
N ALA A 372 -16.52 17.85 -22.43
CA ALA A 372 -15.20 17.56 -21.86
C ALA A 372 -14.31 18.80 -21.89
N LEU A 373 -14.23 19.49 -23.03
CA LEU A 373 -13.45 20.72 -23.18
C LEU A 373 -13.96 21.84 -22.26
N GLU A 374 -15.27 21.98 -22.08
CA GLU A 374 -15.84 22.94 -21.13
C GLU A 374 -15.37 22.62 -19.69
N ALA A 375 -15.45 21.36 -19.27
CA ALA A 375 -15.01 20.94 -17.94
C ALA A 375 -13.50 21.13 -17.75
N PHE A 376 -12.67 20.79 -18.76
CA PHE A 376 -11.23 21.02 -18.71
C PHE A 376 -10.86 22.50 -18.69
N ARG A 377 -11.61 23.36 -19.36
CA ARG A 377 -11.43 24.81 -19.26
C ARG A 377 -11.70 25.31 -17.85
N ARG A 378 -12.78 24.85 -17.20
CA ARG A 378 -13.10 25.18 -15.81
C ARG A 378 -12.00 24.70 -14.86
N TYR A 379 -11.48 23.49 -15.06
CA TYR A 379 -10.34 22.98 -14.29
C TYR A 379 -9.10 23.88 -14.44
N ARG A 380 -8.73 24.22 -15.68
CA ARG A 380 -7.52 25.01 -15.99
C ARG A 380 -7.58 26.43 -15.41
N THR A 381 -8.75 27.03 -15.38
CA THR A 381 -8.96 28.40 -14.88
C THR A 381 -9.34 28.45 -13.39
N TYR A 382 -9.29 27.31 -12.68
CA TYR A 382 -9.68 27.28 -11.28
C TYR A 382 -8.71 28.10 -10.40
N PRO A 383 -9.25 29.02 -9.55
CA PRO A 383 -8.41 29.84 -8.67
C PRO A 383 -7.56 29.00 -7.72
N GLY A 384 -6.24 29.23 -7.72
CA GLY A 384 -5.31 28.53 -6.84
C GLY A 384 -4.71 27.24 -7.44
N LEU A 385 -5.10 26.85 -8.66
CA LEU A 385 -4.43 25.74 -9.37
C LEU A 385 -2.99 26.15 -9.75
N LYS A 386 -2.00 25.51 -9.12
CA LYS A 386 -0.58 25.82 -9.37
C LYS A 386 -0.08 25.25 -10.68
N SER A 387 -0.42 24.00 -10.95
CA SER A 387 -0.05 23.29 -12.19
C SER A 387 -1.13 22.27 -12.52
N PRO A 388 -1.61 22.20 -13.77
CA PRO A 388 -2.54 21.16 -14.17
C PRO A 388 -1.93 19.77 -14.08
N ALA A 389 -2.76 18.78 -13.73
CA ALA A 389 -2.34 17.37 -13.68
C ALA A 389 -2.00 16.83 -15.10
N GLU A 390 -1.19 15.78 -15.17
CA GLU A 390 -0.82 15.12 -16.42
C GLU A 390 -2.04 14.69 -17.24
N GLN A 391 -3.06 14.14 -16.57
CA GLN A 391 -4.31 13.70 -17.19
C GLN A 391 -5.06 14.85 -17.89
N TYR A 392 -5.00 16.07 -17.34
CA TYR A 392 -5.58 17.23 -18.01
C TYR A 392 -5.04 17.40 -19.42
N TYR A 393 -3.74 17.40 -19.59
CA TYR A 393 -3.10 17.56 -20.89
C TYR A 393 -3.43 16.39 -21.82
N ALA A 394 -3.26 15.17 -21.33
CA ALA A 394 -3.50 13.97 -22.14
C ALA A 394 -4.93 13.89 -22.68
N TYR A 395 -5.93 14.13 -21.84
CA TYR A 395 -7.33 14.07 -22.26
C TYR A 395 -7.79 15.32 -23.01
N THR A 396 -7.25 16.50 -22.71
CA THR A 396 -7.59 17.73 -23.48
C THR A 396 -7.10 17.64 -24.91
N VAL A 397 -5.89 17.09 -25.16
CA VAL A 397 -5.38 16.82 -26.51
C VAL A 397 -6.35 15.94 -27.29
N LEU A 398 -6.80 14.84 -26.70
CA LEU A 398 -7.75 13.93 -27.37
C LEU A 398 -9.12 14.59 -27.59
N ALA A 399 -9.65 15.29 -26.60
CA ALA A 399 -10.95 15.95 -26.71
C ALA A 399 -10.96 17.05 -27.77
N ALA A 400 -9.90 17.86 -27.84
CA ALA A 400 -9.72 18.87 -28.87
C ALA A 400 -9.60 18.26 -30.27
N ALA A 401 -8.83 17.16 -30.40
CA ALA A 401 -8.71 16.44 -31.67
C ALA A 401 -10.05 15.89 -32.15
N VAL A 402 -10.88 15.32 -31.24
CA VAL A 402 -12.22 14.82 -31.56
C VAL A 402 -13.17 15.96 -31.93
N ALA A 403 -13.06 17.10 -31.26
CA ALA A 403 -13.83 18.33 -31.61
C ALA A 403 -13.36 18.99 -32.92
N GLY A 404 -12.24 18.53 -33.52
CA GLY A 404 -11.74 19.05 -34.79
C GLY A 404 -10.72 20.20 -34.66
N ASP A 405 -10.43 20.68 -33.45
CA ASP A 405 -9.44 21.73 -33.20
C ASP A 405 -8.03 21.14 -33.02
N LEU A 406 -7.40 20.77 -34.14
CA LEU A 406 -6.09 20.14 -34.15
C LEU A 406 -4.98 21.10 -33.70
N ASP A 407 -5.09 22.39 -33.99
CA ASP A 407 -4.10 23.37 -33.60
C ASP A 407 -4.09 23.60 -32.08
N PHE A 408 -5.26 23.72 -31.48
CA PHE A 408 -5.39 23.78 -30.02
C PHE A 408 -4.89 22.48 -29.36
N ALA A 409 -5.22 21.31 -29.93
CA ALA A 409 -4.74 20.03 -29.43
C ALA A 409 -3.20 19.97 -29.40
N VAL A 410 -2.53 20.40 -30.49
CA VAL A 410 -1.06 20.45 -30.56
C VAL A 410 -0.48 21.44 -29.55
N ALA A 411 -1.07 22.63 -29.41
CA ALA A 411 -0.62 23.65 -28.44
C ALA A 411 -0.69 23.13 -26.99
N VAL A 412 -1.81 22.51 -26.62
CA VAL A 412 -1.98 21.89 -25.28
C VAL A 412 -0.99 20.74 -25.07
N GLY A 413 -0.76 19.91 -26.11
CA GLY A 413 0.23 18.84 -26.05
C GLY A 413 1.65 19.36 -25.84
N GLN A 414 2.01 20.45 -26.52
CA GLN A 414 3.33 21.11 -26.37
C GLN A 414 3.51 21.69 -24.95
N GLU A 415 2.48 22.36 -24.42
CA GLU A 415 2.48 22.84 -23.03
C GLU A 415 2.65 21.66 -22.06
N GLY A 416 1.88 20.58 -22.25
CA GLY A 416 1.95 19.38 -21.43
C GLY A 416 3.32 18.70 -21.45
N MET A 417 3.98 18.64 -22.61
CA MET A 417 5.35 18.13 -22.72
C MET A 417 6.40 19.02 -22.02
N GLY A 418 6.10 20.31 -21.84
CA GLY A 418 6.93 21.21 -21.03
C GLY A 418 6.87 20.87 -19.55
N HIS A 419 5.70 20.53 -19.04
CA HIS A 419 5.50 20.14 -17.64
C HIS A 419 5.85 18.67 -17.38
N TYR A 420 5.53 17.78 -18.30
CA TYR A 420 5.67 16.32 -18.21
C TYR A 420 6.44 15.74 -19.41
N PRO A 421 7.77 16.02 -19.53
CA PRO A 421 8.55 15.67 -20.72
C PRO A 421 8.68 14.16 -20.97
N LYS A 422 8.41 13.33 -19.94
CA LYS A 422 8.44 11.86 -19.99
C LYS A 422 7.04 11.23 -19.95
N SER A 423 5.98 12.01 -20.15
CA SER A 423 4.62 11.47 -20.18
C SER A 423 4.36 10.70 -21.48
N GLY A 424 4.28 9.38 -21.39
CA GLY A 424 3.92 8.51 -22.52
C GLY A 424 2.57 8.90 -23.16
N PRO A 425 1.49 9.08 -22.38
CA PRO A 425 0.18 9.50 -22.90
C PRO A 425 0.22 10.83 -23.67
N ILE A 426 0.88 11.87 -23.13
CA ILE A 426 0.94 13.17 -23.79
C ILE A 426 1.72 13.07 -25.10
N LEU A 427 2.87 12.37 -25.09
CA LEU A 427 3.69 12.17 -26.29
C LEU A 427 2.93 11.42 -27.39
N VAL A 428 2.26 10.32 -27.05
CA VAL A 428 1.50 9.49 -28.01
C VAL A 428 0.31 10.26 -28.55
N ASN A 429 -0.48 10.89 -27.69
CA ASN A 429 -1.69 11.60 -28.09
C ASN A 429 -1.35 12.81 -28.98
N THR A 430 -0.31 13.58 -28.63
CA THR A 430 0.14 14.71 -29.45
C THR A 430 0.71 14.22 -30.79
N GLY A 431 1.46 13.13 -30.80
CA GLY A 431 1.93 12.49 -32.03
C GLY A 431 0.79 12.09 -32.95
N ALA A 432 -0.27 11.47 -32.42
CA ALA A 432 -1.45 11.08 -33.22
C ALA A 432 -2.20 12.31 -33.79
N VAL A 433 -2.24 13.42 -33.07
CA VAL A 433 -2.80 14.68 -33.59
C VAL A 433 -1.94 15.27 -34.71
N LEU A 434 -0.62 15.28 -34.57
CA LEU A 434 0.30 15.72 -35.58
C LEU A 434 0.19 14.88 -36.86
N GLU A 435 0.11 13.55 -36.74
CA GLU A 435 -0.09 12.64 -37.86
C GLU A 435 -1.43 12.91 -38.57
N ARG A 436 -2.52 13.10 -37.84
CA ARG A 436 -3.82 13.50 -38.39
C ARG A 436 -3.77 14.85 -39.11
N ARG A 437 -2.90 15.76 -38.66
CA ARG A 437 -2.64 17.06 -39.32
C ARG A 437 -1.76 16.93 -40.56
N GLY A 438 -1.15 15.76 -40.79
CA GLY A 438 -0.22 15.52 -41.91
C GLY A 438 1.26 15.69 -41.57
N ASP A 439 1.61 16.02 -40.34
CA ASP A 439 2.98 16.22 -39.89
C ASP A 439 3.56 14.90 -39.35
N THR A 440 3.78 13.96 -40.28
CA THR A 440 4.17 12.58 -39.95
C THR A 440 5.59 12.47 -39.39
N GLU A 441 6.52 13.37 -39.78
CA GLU A 441 7.87 13.38 -39.24
C GLU A 441 7.89 13.81 -37.76
N ALA A 442 7.19 14.89 -37.44
CA ALA A 442 7.05 15.33 -36.04
C ALA A 442 6.33 14.29 -35.20
N ALA A 443 5.31 13.62 -35.73
CA ALA A 443 4.63 12.52 -35.06
C ALA A 443 5.61 11.36 -34.75
N ALA A 444 6.40 10.92 -35.73
CA ALA A 444 7.40 9.88 -35.56
C ALA A 444 8.44 10.23 -34.48
N ALA A 445 8.87 11.50 -34.43
CA ALA A 445 9.79 11.97 -33.39
C ALA A 445 9.19 11.84 -31.99
N LEU A 446 7.89 12.15 -31.79
CA LEU A 446 7.21 12.00 -30.53
C LEU A 446 7.01 10.53 -30.15
N TYR A 447 6.66 9.66 -31.10
CA TYR A 447 6.53 8.22 -30.84
C TYR A 447 7.87 7.59 -30.44
N LYS A 448 8.99 8.00 -31.09
CA LYS A 448 10.34 7.57 -30.71
C LYS A 448 10.71 8.01 -29.29
N ARG A 449 10.32 9.23 -28.90
CA ARG A 449 10.48 9.68 -27.50
C ARG A 449 9.61 8.85 -26.54
N ALA A 450 8.38 8.52 -26.95
CA ALA A 450 7.46 7.76 -26.11
C ALA A 450 7.95 6.33 -25.85
N VAL A 451 8.53 5.64 -26.84
CA VAL A 451 9.08 4.28 -26.63
C VAL A 451 10.35 4.27 -25.77
N ALA A 452 10.99 5.42 -25.57
CA ALA A 452 12.12 5.56 -24.64
C ALA A 452 11.70 5.80 -23.17
N VAL A 453 10.42 5.98 -22.90
CA VAL A 453 9.88 6.09 -21.52
C VAL A 453 9.80 4.69 -20.90
N SER A 454 9.92 4.60 -19.58
CA SER A 454 9.76 3.34 -18.84
C SER A 454 8.59 3.43 -17.86
N PRO A 455 7.58 2.56 -17.99
CA PRO A 455 7.34 1.59 -19.07
C PRO A 455 6.93 2.27 -20.39
N PRO A 456 7.30 1.71 -21.55
CA PRO A 456 6.93 2.29 -22.84
C PRO A 456 5.43 2.07 -23.14
N PRO A 457 4.70 3.08 -23.64
CA PRO A 457 3.30 2.90 -24.02
C PRO A 457 3.21 2.01 -25.27
N PRO A 458 2.38 0.93 -25.22
CA PRO A 458 2.23 0.02 -26.37
C PRO A 458 1.76 0.71 -27.64
N GLN A 459 0.93 1.74 -27.51
CA GLN A 459 0.42 2.57 -28.61
C GLN A 459 1.53 3.27 -29.38
N ALA A 460 2.63 3.66 -28.73
CA ALA A 460 3.77 4.27 -29.39
C ALA A 460 4.44 3.29 -30.38
N HIS A 461 4.63 2.05 -29.95
CA HIS A 461 5.12 0.98 -30.83
C HIS A 461 4.15 0.70 -31.97
N LYS A 462 2.82 0.59 -31.66
CA LYS A 462 1.80 0.42 -32.71
C LYS A 462 1.88 1.53 -33.75
N ASN A 463 1.90 2.79 -33.34
CA ASN A 463 1.89 3.93 -34.26
C ASN A 463 3.19 4.00 -35.10
N LEU A 464 4.36 3.67 -34.53
CA LEU A 464 5.59 3.52 -35.31
C LEU A 464 5.49 2.37 -36.31
N GLY A 465 4.87 1.26 -35.94
CA GLY A 465 4.59 0.15 -36.84
C GLY A 465 3.63 0.54 -37.97
N ASP A 466 2.60 1.33 -37.66
CA ASP A 466 1.64 1.84 -38.67
C ASP A 466 2.34 2.75 -39.70
N GLN A 467 3.21 3.62 -39.24
CA GLN A 467 3.99 4.48 -40.17
C GLN A 467 4.96 3.67 -41.03
N ALA A 468 5.71 2.72 -40.45
CA ALA A 468 6.61 1.86 -41.19
C ALA A 468 5.84 1.02 -42.23
N TYR A 469 4.69 0.45 -41.85
CA TYR A 469 3.82 -0.30 -42.76
C TYR A 469 3.31 0.56 -43.92
N ALA A 470 2.90 1.79 -43.66
CA ALA A 470 2.43 2.72 -44.69
C ALA A 470 3.54 3.11 -45.65
N HIS A 471 4.81 3.16 -45.21
CA HIS A 471 5.97 3.40 -46.08
C HIS A 471 6.50 2.15 -46.80
N GLY A 472 5.89 0.96 -46.55
CA GLY A 472 6.31 -0.30 -47.14
C GLY A 472 7.51 -0.98 -46.48
N ASP A 473 8.01 -0.42 -45.36
CA ASP A 473 9.07 -1.04 -44.55
C ASP A 473 8.44 -2.09 -43.63
N LEU A 474 8.19 -3.28 -44.21
CA LEU A 474 7.49 -4.36 -43.50
C LEU A 474 8.33 -4.94 -42.37
N ASP A 475 9.65 -4.95 -42.48
CA ASP A 475 10.53 -5.47 -41.41
C ASP A 475 10.51 -4.57 -40.19
N ALA A 476 10.64 -3.26 -40.36
CA ALA A 476 10.52 -2.31 -39.28
C ALA A 476 9.11 -2.33 -38.66
N ALA A 477 8.06 -2.45 -39.48
CA ALA A 477 6.69 -2.55 -39.02
C ALA A 477 6.49 -3.78 -38.11
N ARG A 478 6.97 -4.94 -38.55
CA ARG A 478 6.90 -6.20 -37.79
C ARG A 478 7.53 -6.07 -36.41
N VAL A 479 8.77 -5.59 -36.35
CA VAL A 479 9.49 -5.38 -35.09
C VAL A 479 8.69 -4.50 -34.13
N GLN A 480 8.07 -3.45 -34.62
CA GLN A 480 7.31 -2.54 -33.77
C GLN A 480 5.97 -3.16 -33.32
N TYR A 481 5.25 -3.83 -34.20
CA TYR A 481 4.00 -4.50 -33.84
C TYR A 481 4.20 -5.65 -32.84
N GLU A 482 5.26 -6.46 -32.99
CA GLU A 482 5.60 -7.51 -32.04
C GLU A 482 5.88 -6.95 -30.62
N LYS A 483 6.60 -5.83 -30.54
CA LYS A 483 6.79 -5.13 -29.28
C LYS A 483 5.46 -4.63 -28.69
N ALA A 484 4.60 -4.06 -29.53
CA ALA A 484 3.30 -3.55 -29.10
C ALA A 484 2.41 -4.67 -28.51
N VAL A 485 2.29 -5.82 -29.20
CA VAL A 485 1.48 -6.94 -28.73
C VAL A 485 2.09 -7.68 -27.53
N LYS A 486 3.42 -7.67 -27.41
CA LYS A 486 4.10 -8.19 -26.22
C LYS A 486 3.79 -7.37 -24.97
N LEU A 487 3.69 -6.05 -25.11
CA LEU A 487 3.34 -5.14 -24.02
C LEU A 487 1.84 -5.16 -23.71
N ALA A 488 0.99 -5.24 -24.73
CA ALA A 488 -0.46 -5.25 -24.61
C ALA A 488 -1.09 -6.24 -25.60
N PRO A 489 -1.29 -7.52 -25.21
CA PRO A 489 -1.83 -8.56 -26.11
C PRO A 489 -3.25 -8.31 -26.66
N ARG A 490 -3.95 -7.33 -26.12
CA ARG A 490 -5.31 -6.91 -26.57
C ARG A 490 -5.35 -5.48 -27.09
N LEU A 491 -4.23 -4.94 -27.56
CA LEU A 491 -4.10 -3.54 -28.00
C LEU A 491 -5.04 -3.21 -29.18
N GLY A 492 -5.24 -4.13 -30.11
CA GLY A 492 -6.14 -3.97 -31.25
C GLY A 492 -6.06 -5.18 -32.20
N ASP A 493 -7.16 -5.47 -32.90
CA ASP A 493 -7.25 -6.54 -33.89
C ASP A 493 -6.49 -6.19 -35.18
N ASP A 494 -6.37 -4.90 -35.50
CA ASP A 494 -5.65 -4.37 -36.67
C ASP A 494 -4.16 -4.71 -36.65
N VAL A 495 -3.53 -4.73 -35.47
CA VAL A 495 -2.12 -5.12 -35.34
C VAL A 495 -1.93 -6.59 -35.72
N TYR A 496 -2.78 -7.47 -35.22
CA TYR A 496 -2.73 -8.89 -35.55
C TYR A 496 -3.10 -9.18 -37.00
N LEU A 497 -4.07 -8.42 -37.58
CA LEU A 497 -4.39 -8.50 -38.99
C LEU A 497 -3.15 -8.20 -39.84
N ARG A 498 -2.43 -7.11 -39.55
CA ARG A 498 -1.22 -6.71 -40.31
C ARG A 498 -0.08 -7.70 -40.12
N LEU A 499 0.19 -8.14 -38.90
CA LEU A 499 1.21 -9.18 -38.62
C LEU A 499 0.87 -10.49 -39.38
N GLY A 500 -0.38 -10.92 -39.35
CA GLY A 500 -0.83 -12.11 -40.10
C GLY A 500 -0.68 -11.94 -41.61
N THR A 501 -1.01 -10.75 -42.14
CA THR A 501 -0.83 -10.44 -43.56
C THR A 501 0.65 -10.45 -43.98
N MET A 502 1.55 -9.98 -43.12
CA MET A 502 3.00 -10.07 -43.37
C MET A 502 3.50 -11.51 -43.34
N ALA A 503 3.06 -12.32 -42.35
CA ALA A 503 3.40 -13.74 -42.29
C ALA A 503 2.91 -14.52 -43.52
N TYR A 504 1.68 -14.23 -44.01
CA TYR A 504 1.16 -14.83 -45.24
C TYR A 504 2.00 -14.47 -46.49
N LYS A 505 2.45 -13.19 -46.59
CA LYS A 505 3.35 -12.79 -47.67
C LYS A 505 4.71 -13.49 -47.63
N ASP A 506 5.17 -13.84 -46.44
CA ASP A 506 6.41 -14.60 -46.22
C ASP A 506 6.20 -16.12 -46.44
N ASN A 507 5.02 -16.52 -46.89
CA ASN A 507 4.62 -17.92 -47.07
C ASN A 507 4.54 -18.75 -45.76
N ASP A 508 4.45 -18.07 -44.60
CA ASP A 508 4.26 -18.72 -43.29
C ASP A 508 2.76 -18.78 -42.95
N ARG A 509 2.09 -19.76 -43.55
CA ARG A 509 0.63 -19.94 -43.46
C ARG A 509 0.18 -20.24 -42.02
N ASP A 510 0.95 -21.02 -41.28
CA ASP A 510 0.59 -21.41 -39.91
C ASP A 510 0.61 -20.21 -38.95
N VAL A 511 1.64 -19.37 -39.05
CA VAL A 511 1.71 -18.14 -38.26
C VAL A 511 0.64 -17.14 -38.68
N ALA A 512 0.34 -17.02 -39.99
CA ALA A 512 -0.73 -16.15 -40.47
C ALA A 512 -2.09 -16.57 -39.90
N LEU A 513 -2.39 -17.87 -39.92
CA LEU A 513 -3.60 -18.44 -39.35
C LEU A 513 -3.75 -18.16 -37.86
N LEU A 514 -2.68 -18.35 -37.10
CA LEU A 514 -2.63 -18.07 -35.66
C LEU A 514 -2.93 -16.61 -35.35
N LEU A 515 -2.25 -15.67 -36.06
CA LEU A 515 -2.39 -14.24 -35.85
C LEU A 515 -3.79 -13.72 -36.25
N TRP A 516 -4.33 -14.18 -37.34
CA TRP A 516 -5.70 -13.82 -37.77
C TRP A 516 -6.76 -14.37 -36.81
N ARG A 517 -6.59 -15.59 -36.27
CA ARG A 517 -7.48 -16.11 -35.21
C ARG A 517 -7.39 -15.21 -33.97
N ARG A 518 -6.20 -14.78 -33.60
CA ARG A 518 -6.01 -13.86 -32.47
C ARG A 518 -6.68 -12.52 -32.70
N ALA A 519 -6.69 -12.00 -33.93
CA ALA A 519 -7.44 -10.79 -34.29
C ALA A 519 -8.96 -10.98 -34.05
N LEU A 520 -9.52 -12.13 -34.45
CA LEU A 520 -10.95 -12.43 -34.23
C LEU A 520 -11.33 -12.64 -32.75
N GLU A 521 -10.39 -13.11 -31.91
CA GLU A 521 -10.61 -13.16 -30.45
C GLU A 521 -10.78 -11.76 -29.84
N ILE A 522 -10.16 -10.75 -30.46
CA ILE A 522 -10.26 -9.34 -30.03
C ILE A 522 -11.52 -8.71 -30.63
N ASN A 523 -11.73 -8.89 -31.92
CA ASN A 523 -12.84 -8.33 -32.66
C ASN A 523 -13.44 -9.40 -33.60
N SER A 524 -14.45 -10.11 -33.12
CA SER A 524 -15.11 -11.17 -33.86
C SER A 524 -15.85 -10.67 -35.13
N GLN A 525 -16.04 -9.37 -35.30
CA GLN A 525 -16.71 -8.77 -36.45
C GLN A 525 -15.77 -8.25 -37.54
N ASN A 526 -14.44 -8.46 -37.40
CA ASN A 526 -13.48 -8.02 -38.39
C ASN A 526 -13.64 -8.82 -39.71
N GLU A 527 -14.33 -8.22 -40.69
CA GLU A 527 -14.60 -8.83 -42.00
C GLU A 527 -13.33 -9.13 -42.78
N ALA A 528 -12.33 -8.23 -42.75
CA ALA A 528 -11.06 -8.43 -43.45
C ALA A 528 -10.34 -9.69 -42.96
N VAL A 529 -10.35 -9.93 -41.65
CA VAL A 529 -9.74 -11.12 -41.07
C VAL A 529 -10.51 -12.39 -41.46
N ARG A 530 -11.83 -12.32 -41.46
CA ARG A 530 -12.68 -13.47 -41.90
C ARG A 530 -12.39 -13.83 -43.36
N SER A 531 -12.36 -12.85 -44.25
CA SER A 531 -12.05 -13.06 -45.66
C SER A 531 -10.67 -13.67 -45.87
N ASN A 532 -9.65 -13.18 -45.13
CA ASN A 532 -8.30 -13.74 -45.20
C ASN A 532 -8.25 -15.21 -44.74
N LEU A 533 -9.02 -15.57 -43.72
CA LEU A 533 -9.09 -16.95 -43.23
C LEU A 533 -9.82 -17.88 -44.22
N GLU A 534 -10.90 -17.41 -44.86
CA GLU A 534 -11.59 -18.15 -45.90
C GLU A 534 -10.71 -18.41 -47.12
N LEU A 535 -9.95 -17.40 -47.55
CA LEU A 535 -8.97 -17.56 -48.64
C LEU A 535 -7.93 -18.63 -48.32
N LEU A 536 -7.36 -18.58 -47.10
CA LEU A 536 -6.33 -19.53 -46.67
C LEU A 536 -6.85 -20.98 -46.60
N GLN A 537 -8.15 -21.18 -46.33
CA GLN A 537 -8.79 -22.51 -46.25
C GLN A 537 -9.20 -23.06 -47.64
N SER A 538 -9.33 -22.19 -48.62
CA SER A 538 -9.72 -22.57 -49.99
C SER A 538 -8.52 -22.93 -50.90
N GLU A 539 -7.30 -22.57 -50.51
CA GLU A 539 -6.02 -22.96 -51.10
C GLU A 539 -5.45 -24.23 -50.46
#